data_7161c8efa9301a3b7eff04c1ff3bb7d1
#
_entry.id   7161c8efa9301a3b7eff04c1ff3bb7d1
#
_cell.length_a   1.000
_cell.length_b   1.000
_cell.length_c   1.000
_cell.angle_alpha   90.00
_cell.angle_beta   90.00
_cell.angle_gamma   90.00
#
_symmetry.space_group_name_H-M   'P 1'
#
loop_
_entity.id
_entity.type
_entity.pdbx_description
1 polymer ?
#
loop_
_entity_poly.entity_id
_entity_poly.type
_entity_poly.pdbx_seq_one_letter_code
_entity_poly.pdbx_strand_id
1 'polypeptide(L)'
;MKLNDLTLSPTEAQAIQRALPTLSLKEKVELMDMLEEREKRYALVAGRTDIIKFALHVYPGFKVGPHHRKLARIFNAVIKGEKKRVIINIAPRMGKSEFSSYLFPAYFLGNFPNKKIIMGTHTASLSEDFGRRVRNLLDDEHYHELFPQTLIADDQKAAGKWSTAAGGQYYAAGVGGALAGRGADLFVIDDPHSEQDVKANSRLAFDTAWSWFQTGPLQRLMPNGAIIVIMTRWGPLDLTGRLIQYQVNNPDSPQWEIVELPAILHEGTENEKSLWPEQWPLESLLSAKSSMEP
;
A
#
# COMPACT_ATOMS: atom_id res chain seq x y z
N MET A 1 -22.14 5.18 22.96
CA MET A 1 -22.04 5.66 21.57
C MET A 1 -22.86 6.92 21.39
N LYS A 2 -22.32 7.97 20.76
CA LYS A 2 -23.10 9.18 20.47
C LYS A 2 -23.73 9.05 19.09
N LEU A 3 -24.99 9.49 18.92
CA LEU A 3 -25.69 9.45 17.61
C LEU A 3 -24.91 10.15 16.47
N ASN A 4 -24.08 11.14 16.81
CA ASN A 4 -23.25 11.87 15.85
C ASN A 4 -22.05 11.06 15.31
N ASP A 5 -21.71 9.94 15.96
CA ASP A 5 -20.61 9.08 15.54
C ASP A 5 -21.09 7.98 14.58
N LEU A 6 -22.40 7.90 14.31
CA LEU A 6 -23.01 6.90 13.44
C LEU A 6 -23.09 7.38 11.99
N THR A 7 -22.94 6.46 11.05
CA THR A 7 -23.11 6.69 9.59
C THR A 7 -24.60 6.80 9.23
N LEU A 8 -25.31 7.76 9.83
CA LEU A 8 -26.71 8.04 9.57
C LEU A 8 -26.84 9.20 8.58
N SER A 9 -27.79 9.09 7.68
CA SER A 9 -28.20 10.26 6.89
C SER A 9 -28.85 11.32 7.83
N PRO A 10 -28.81 12.60 7.47
CA PRO A 10 -29.47 13.65 8.27
C PRO A 10 -30.92 13.35 8.58
N THR A 11 -31.65 12.74 7.63
CA THR A 11 -33.06 12.35 7.78
C THR A 11 -33.24 11.23 8.82
N GLU A 12 -32.39 10.21 8.79
CA GLU A 12 -32.41 9.10 9.76
C GLU A 12 -32.05 9.60 11.17
N ALA A 13 -31.00 10.41 11.29
CA ALA A 13 -30.60 11.00 12.58
C ALA A 13 -31.75 11.82 13.20
N GLN A 14 -32.45 12.64 12.41
CA GLN A 14 -33.61 13.39 12.87
C GLN A 14 -34.78 12.49 13.29
N ALA A 15 -35.06 11.43 12.51
CA ALA A 15 -36.14 10.50 12.83
C ALA A 15 -35.86 9.77 14.16
N ILE A 16 -34.63 9.30 14.36
CA ILE A 16 -34.20 8.68 15.62
C ILE A 16 -34.30 9.66 16.79
N GLN A 17 -33.82 10.90 16.65
CA GLN A 17 -33.91 11.91 17.67
C GLN A 17 -35.37 12.22 18.11
N ARG A 18 -36.30 12.24 17.15
CA ARG A 18 -37.72 12.45 17.43
C ARG A 18 -38.38 11.27 18.15
N ALA A 19 -37.95 10.03 17.76
CA ALA A 19 -38.52 8.81 18.34
C ALA A 19 -37.97 8.51 19.75
N LEU A 20 -36.71 8.81 20.04
CA LEU A 20 -36.01 8.46 21.28
C LEU A 20 -36.77 8.81 22.56
N PRO A 21 -37.44 10.00 22.72
CA PRO A 21 -38.19 10.33 23.93
C PRO A 21 -39.39 9.42 24.17
N THR A 22 -39.98 8.85 23.11
CA THR A 22 -41.23 8.07 23.20
C THR A 22 -40.99 6.58 23.36
N LEU A 23 -39.76 6.11 23.15
CA LEU A 23 -39.39 4.70 23.25
C LEU A 23 -39.23 4.27 24.72
N SER A 24 -39.73 3.08 25.04
CA SER A 24 -39.42 2.37 26.28
C SER A 24 -37.95 2.04 26.40
N LEU A 25 -37.48 1.68 27.60
CA LEU A 25 -36.09 1.28 27.80
C LEU A 25 -35.70 0.08 26.93
N LYS A 26 -36.59 -0.91 26.79
CA LYS A 26 -36.38 -2.09 25.95
C LYS A 26 -36.19 -1.71 24.48
N GLU A 27 -37.08 -0.89 23.92
CA GLU A 27 -37.01 -0.40 22.55
C GLU A 27 -35.74 0.42 22.28
N LYS A 28 -35.27 1.19 23.28
CA LYS A 28 -33.99 1.93 23.16
C LYS A 28 -32.79 0.98 23.06
N VAL A 29 -32.79 -0.10 23.84
CA VAL A 29 -31.73 -1.12 23.78
C VAL A 29 -31.77 -1.80 22.42
N GLU A 30 -32.92 -2.28 21.96
CA GLU A 30 -33.09 -2.89 20.64
C GLU A 30 -32.64 -1.97 19.49
N LEU A 31 -32.98 -0.69 19.57
CA LEU A 31 -32.52 0.30 18.58
C LEU A 31 -31.01 0.49 18.61
N MET A 32 -30.39 0.53 19.79
CA MET A 32 -28.93 0.64 19.92
C MET A 32 -28.24 -0.57 19.31
N ASP A 33 -28.70 -1.78 19.61
CA ASP A 33 -28.16 -3.04 19.05
C ASP A 33 -28.27 -3.06 17.51
N MET A 34 -29.41 -2.63 16.97
CA MET A 34 -29.59 -2.50 15.52
C MET A 34 -28.65 -1.48 14.87
N LEU A 35 -28.41 -0.35 15.53
CA LEU A 35 -27.49 0.68 15.04
C LEU A 35 -26.04 0.19 15.10
N GLU A 36 -25.64 -0.49 16.17
CA GLU A 36 -24.30 -1.08 16.30
C GLU A 36 -24.05 -2.15 15.24
N GLU A 37 -24.99 -3.03 14.98
CA GLU A 37 -24.87 -4.05 13.94
C GLU A 37 -24.79 -3.41 12.54
N ARG A 38 -25.56 -2.35 12.30
CA ARG A 38 -25.50 -1.59 11.06
C ARG A 38 -24.14 -0.94 10.86
N GLU A 39 -23.60 -0.25 11.89
CA GLU A 39 -22.26 0.35 11.82
C GLU A 39 -21.17 -0.69 11.55
N LYS A 40 -21.25 -1.83 12.24
CA LYS A 40 -20.33 -2.94 11.99
C LYS A 40 -20.39 -3.38 10.51
N ARG A 41 -21.58 -3.54 9.95
CA ARG A 41 -21.73 -3.88 8.53
C ARG A 41 -21.15 -2.81 7.59
N TYR A 42 -21.39 -1.52 7.87
CA TYR A 42 -20.81 -0.43 7.08
C TYR A 42 -19.28 -0.43 7.16
N ALA A 43 -18.71 -0.60 8.34
CA ALA A 43 -17.27 -0.69 8.54
C ALA A 43 -16.65 -1.84 7.73
N LEU A 44 -17.29 -3.02 7.74
CA LEU A 44 -16.83 -4.18 6.96
C LEU A 44 -16.89 -3.92 5.45
N VAL A 45 -17.98 -3.36 4.94
CA VAL A 45 -18.10 -2.99 3.51
C VAL A 45 -17.05 -1.95 3.14
N ALA A 46 -16.90 -0.92 3.96
CA ALA A 46 -15.88 0.12 3.74
C ALA A 46 -14.46 -0.46 3.76
N GLY A 47 -14.15 -1.35 4.69
CA GLY A 47 -12.85 -2.04 4.76
C GLY A 47 -12.55 -2.91 3.54
N ARG A 48 -13.55 -3.48 2.90
CA ARG A 48 -13.38 -4.26 1.66
C ARG A 48 -13.17 -3.40 0.41
N THR A 49 -13.64 -2.15 0.41
CA THR A 49 -13.69 -1.28 -0.78
C THR A 49 -12.73 -0.09 -0.72
N ASP A 50 -12.18 0.21 0.44
CA ASP A 50 -11.23 1.33 0.65
C ASP A 50 -10.06 0.88 1.51
N ILE A 51 -8.85 0.98 0.95
CA ILE A 51 -7.62 0.54 1.63
C ILE A 51 -7.30 1.32 2.91
N ILE A 52 -7.73 2.58 3.05
CA ILE A 52 -7.56 3.32 4.32
C ILE A 52 -8.44 2.71 5.41
N LYS A 53 -9.69 2.39 5.07
CA LYS A 53 -10.61 1.73 6.01
C LYS A 53 -10.15 0.31 6.35
N PHE A 54 -9.62 -0.41 5.38
CA PHE A 54 -8.93 -1.68 5.59
C PHE A 54 -7.78 -1.53 6.58
N ALA A 55 -6.84 -0.61 6.30
CA ALA A 55 -5.68 -0.39 7.15
C ALA A 55 -6.05 -0.05 8.60
N LEU A 56 -7.06 0.80 8.80
CA LEU A 56 -7.54 1.17 10.13
C LEU A 56 -8.24 0.01 10.87
N HIS A 57 -8.81 -0.94 10.13
CA HIS A 57 -9.47 -2.10 10.71
C HIS A 57 -8.46 -3.19 11.15
N VAL A 58 -7.49 -3.51 10.27
CA VAL A 58 -6.56 -4.62 10.52
C VAL A 58 -5.26 -4.21 11.22
N TYR A 59 -5.00 -2.93 11.35
CA TYR A 59 -3.78 -2.43 11.97
C TYR A 59 -4.10 -1.34 13.00
N PRO A 60 -4.42 -1.74 14.24
CA PRO A 60 -4.67 -0.80 15.33
C PRO A 60 -3.51 0.18 15.50
N GLY A 61 -3.83 1.47 15.54
CA GLY A 61 -2.82 2.53 15.66
C GLY A 61 -2.20 3.00 14.34
N PHE A 62 -2.66 2.51 13.18
CA PHE A 62 -2.22 3.05 11.89
C PHE A 62 -2.57 4.54 11.77
N LYS A 63 -1.53 5.36 11.58
CA LYS A 63 -1.68 6.81 11.45
C LYS A 63 -1.80 7.20 9.99
N VAL A 64 -2.94 7.75 9.61
CA VAL A 64 -3.23 8.15 8.23
C VAL A 64 -2.74 9.57 7.96
N GLY A 65 -1.63 9.72 7.24
CA GLY A 65 -1.19 11.02 6.73
C GLY A 65 -1.87 11.42 5.40
N PRO A 66 -1.75 12.69 4.99
CA PRO A 66 -2.32 13.18 3.73
C PRO A 66 -1.87 12.40 2.49
N HIS A 67 -0.60 11.99 2.46
CA HIS A 67 -0.03 11.18 1.38
C HIS A 67 -0.63 9.78 1.31
N HIS A 68 -0.97 9.14 2.44
CA HIS A 68 -1.67 7.85 2.44
C HIS A 68 -3.03 7.94 1.72
N ARG A 69 -3.76 9.06 1.85
CA ARG A 69 -5.02 9.28 1.12
C ARG A 69 -4.79 9.41 -0.39
N LYS A 70 -3.68 10.03 -0.82
CA LYS A 70 -3.30 10.09 -2.23
C LYS A 70 -2.92 8.71 -2.75
N LEU A 71 -2.09 7.95 -2.02
CA LEU A 71 -1.72 6.58 -2.36
C LEU A 71 -2.94 5.64 -2.39
N ALA A 72 -3.87 5.79 -1.45
CA ALA A 72 -5.10 4.99 -1.42
C ALA A 72 -5.93 5.12 -2.70
N ARG A 73 -6.07 6.34 -3.26
CA ARG A 73 -6.75 6.54 -4.54
C ARG A 73 -6.07 5.77 -5.67
N ILE A 74 -4.75 5.75 -5.68
CA ILE A 74 -3.95 5.03 -6.68
C ILE A 74 -4.11 3.53 -6.50
N PHE A 75 -3.97 3.01 -5.29
CA PHE A 75 -4.09 1.58 -5.00
C PHE A 75 -5.51 1.07 -5.28
N ASN A 76 -6.54 1.84 -4.94
CA ASN A 76 -7.92 1.51 -5.30
C ASN A 76 -8.12 1.50 -6.83
N ALA A 77 -7.45 2.40 -7.57
CA ALA A 77 -7.48 2.40 -9.03
C ALA A 77 -6.70 1.20 -9.63
N VAL A 78 -5.65 0.73 -8.98
CA VAL A 78 -4.96 -0.54 -9.34
C VAL A 78 -5.88 -1.75 -9.10
N ILE A 79 -6.57 -1.80 -7.96
CA ILE A 79 -7.59 -2.85 -7.69
C ILE A 79 -8.66 -2.90 -8.78
N LYS A 80 -9.12 -1.75 -9.25
CA LYS A 80 -10.12 -1.65 -10.32
C LYS A 80 -9.55 -1.94 -11.74
N GLY A 81 -8.24 -2.12 -11.87
CA GLY A 81 -7.58 -2.32 -13.17
C GLY A 81 -7.42 -1.05 -14.01
N GLU A 82 -7.73 0.12 -13.45
CA GLU A 82 -7.63 1.43 -14.11
C GLU A 82 -6.16 1.88 -14.26
N LYS A 83 -5.30 1.49 -13.31
CA LYS A 83 -3.87 1.83 -13.29
C LYS A 83 -3.02 0.57 -13.24
N LYS A 84 -2.04 0.48 -14.16
CA LYS A 84 -1.20 -0.74 -14.30
C LYS A 84 0.30 -0.46 -14.18
N ARG A 85 0.72 0.78 -14.30
CA ARG A 85 2.12 1.22 -14.24
C ARG A 85 2.19 2.44 -13.34
N VAL A 86 2.76 2.27 -12.14
CA VAL A 86 2.80 3.34 -11.14
C VAL A 86 4.21 3.46 -10.57
N ILE A 87 4.73 4.68 -10.57
CA ILE A 87 5.95 5.08 -9.88
C ILE A 87 5.55 5.98 -8.72
N ILE A 88 6.01 5.64 -7.51
CA ILE A 88 5.81 6.42 -6.32
C ILE A 88 7.18 6.75 -5.73
N ASN A 89 7.58 8.01 -5.86
CA ASN A 89 8.78 8.53 -5.25
C ASN A 89 8.39 9.27 -3.96
N ILE A 90 8.83 8.76 -2.83
CA ILE A 90 8.43 9.29 -1.52
C ILE A 90 9.64 9.33 -0.58
N ALA A 91 9.71 10.37 0.24
CA ALA A 91 10.78 10.53 1.22
C ALA A 91 10.85 9.35 2.23
N PRO A 92 12.04 9.07 2.79
CA PRO A 92 12.20 8.04 3.80
C PRO A 92 11.31 8.28 5.02
N ARG A 93 10.97 7.21 5.74
CA ARG A 93 10.20 7.24 7.01
C ARG A 93 8.79 7.84 6.93
N MET A 94 8.24 7.98 5.72
CA MET A 94 6.85 8.42 5.48
C MET A 94 5.85 7.25 5.42
N GLY A 95 6.19 6.08 5.98
CA GLY A 95 5.30 4.92 6.03
C GLY A 95 5.09 4.21 4.68
N LYS A 96 5.93 4.47 3.66
CA LYS A 96 5.77 3.94 2.30
C LYS A 96 5.65 2.42 2.27
N SER A 97 6.64 1.73 2.84
CA SER A 97 6.70 0.26 2.80
C SER A 97 5.60 -0.39 3.64
N GLU A 98 5.22 0.24 4.77
CA GLU A 98 4.11 -0.22 5.59
C GLU A 98 2.79 -0.23 4.82
N PHE A 99 2.54 0.82 4.05
CA PHE A 99 1.29 0.95 3.30
C PHE A 99 1.32 0.18 1.97
N SER A 100 2.44 0.18 1.24
CA SER A 100 2.55 -0.40 -0.11
C SER A 100 3.03 -1.83 -0.16
N SER A 101 3.89 -2.25 0.80
CA SER A 101 4.56 -3.55 0.75
C SER A 101 4.05 -4.53 1.81
N TYR A 102 3.28 -4.04 2.78
CA TYR A 102 2.60 -4.85 3.78
C TYR A 102 1.08 -4.79 3.63
N LEU A 103 0.45 -3.62 3.81
CA LEU A 103 -1.01 -3.51 3.81
C LEU A 103 -1.62 -3.70 2.43
N PHE A 104 -1.04 -3.12 1.38
CA PHE A 104 -1.60 -3.22 0.03
C PHE A 104 -1.59 -4.64 -0.55
N PRO A 105 -0.52 -5.46 -0.45
CA PRO A 105 -0.55 -6.86 -0.86
C PRO A 105 -1.62 -7.69 -0.15
N ALA A 106 -1.81 -7.49 1.16
CA ALA A 106 -2.86 -8.14 1.91
C ALA A 106 -4.26 -7.73 1.42
N TYR A 107 -4.49 -6.43 1.21
CA TYR A 107 -5.72 -5.89 0.66
C TYR A 107 -5.99 -6.39 -0.77
N PHE A 108 -4.95 -6.51 -1.60
CA PHE A 108 -5.05 -7.06 -2.96
C PHE A 108 -5.51 -8.52 -2.94
N LEU A 109 -4.91 -9.36 -2.10
CA LEU A 109 -5.31 -10.77 -1.98
C LEU A 109 -6.68 -10.94 -1.33
N GLY A 110 -7.10 -10.04 -0.45
CA GLY A 110 -8.46 -10.03 0.07
C GLY A 110 -9.51 -9.85 -1.03
N ASN A 111 -9.24 -8.94 -1.96
CA ASN A 111 -10.11 -8.69 -3.11
C ASN A 111 -9.96 -9.76 -4.20
N PHE A 112 -8.78 -10.38 -4.33
CA PHE A 112 -8.46 -11.35 -5.38
C PHE A 112 -7.68 -12.54 -4.82
N PRO A 113 -8.30 -13.45 -4.08
CA PRO A 113 -7.61 -14.51 -3.36
C PRO A 113 -6.92 -15.54 -4.25
N ASN A 114 -7.21 -15.57 -5.56
CA ASN A 114 -6.60 -16.45 -6.56
C ASN A 114 -5.48 -15.79 -7.38
N LYS A 115 -5.14 -14.54 -7.10
CA LYS A 115 -4.15 -13.77 -7.86
C LYS A 115 -2.74 -13.93 -7.30
N LYS A 116 -1.73 -13.62 -8.14
CA LYS A 116 -0.31 -13.83 -7.82
C LYS A 116 0.39 -12.50 -7.61
N ILE A 117 1.11 -12.41 -6.49
CA ILE A 117 1.94 -11.25 -6.16
C ILE A 117 3.41 -11.65 -6.20
N ILE A 118 4.24 -10.79 -6.80
CA ILE A 118 5.68 -10.81 -6.61
C ILE A 118 6.09 -9.52 -5.90
N MET A 119 6.84 -9.67 -4.81
CA MET A 119 7.45 -8.57 -4.05
C MET A 119 8.94 -8.55 -4.36
N GLY A 120 9.46 -7.41 -4.82
CA GLY A 120 10.87 -7.19 -5.07
C GLY A 120 11.42 -6.07 -4.17
N THR A 121 12.57 -6.30 -3.53
CA THR A 121 13.34 -5.28 -2.82
C THR A 121 14.82 -5.44 -3.13
N HIS A 122 15.69 -4.56 -2.62
CA HIS A 122 17.13 -4.66 -2.85
C HIS A 122 17.74 -5.99 -2.34
N THR A 123 17.12 -6.67 -1.34
CA THR A 123 17.51 -8.00 -0.88
C THR A 123 16.35 -8.96 -0.81
N ALA A 124 16.59 -10.25 -1.03
CA ALA A 124 15.57 -11.29 -0.87
C ALA A 124 15.05 -11.36 0.58
N SER A 125 15.93 -11.21 1.57
CA SER A 125 15.58 -11.25 3.00
C SER A 125 14.54 -10.19 3.37
N LEU A 126 14.68 -8.97 2.88
CA LEU A 126 13.69 -7.91 3.15
C LEU A 126 12.34 -8.22 2.48
N SER A 127 12.34 -8.75 1.26
CA SER A 127 11.12 -9.20 0.59
C SER A 127 10.44 -10.37 1.33
N GLU A 128 11.23 -11.29 1.89
CA GLU A 128 10.73 -12.40 2.72
C GLU A 128 10.12 -11.92 4.04
N ASP A 129 10.71 -10.90 4.66
CA ASP A 129 10.15 -10.28 5.87
C ASP A 129 8.78 -9.67 5.60
N PHE A 130 8.60 -8.97 4.47
CA PHE A 130 7.28 -8.52 4.05
C PHE A 130 6.35 -9.70 3.78
N GLY A 131 6.81 -10.74 3.11
CA GLY A 131 6.02 -11.93 2.82
C GLY A 131 5.50 -12.61 4.08
N ARG A 132 6.34 -12.74 5.11
CA ARG A 132 5.96 -13.26 6.42
C ARG A 132 4.90 -12.38 7.11
N ARG A 133 5.08 -11.05 7.08
CA ARG A 133 4.14 -10.11 7.68
C ARG A 133 2.78 -10.15 6.98
N VAL A 134 2.78 -10.12 5.65
CA VAL A 134 1.53 -10.23 4.84
C VAL A 134 0.82 -11.54 5.16
N ARG A 135 1.53 -12.67 5.15
CA ARG A 135 0.97 -13.99 5.48
C ARG A 135 0.32 -13.99 6.87
N ASN A 136 1.03 -13.46 7.88
CA ASN A 136 0.53 -13.42 9.25
C ASN A 136 -0.72 -12.51 9.37
N LEU A 137 -0.78 -11.43 8.57
CA LEU A 137 -1.98 -10.59 8.53
C LEU A 137 -3.17 -11.31 7.89
N LEU A 138 -2.94 -12.14 6.86
CA LEU A 138 -4.00 -12.94 6.26
C LEU A 138 -4.59 -13.99 7.23
N ASP A 139 -3.83 -14.37 8.26
CA ASP A 139 -4.24 -15.33 9.30
C ASP A 139 -4.83 -14.64 10.56
N ASP A 140 -4.95 -13.31 10.53
CA ASP A 140 -5.47 -12.49 11.63
C ASP A 140 -7.02 -12.46 11.64
N GLU A 141 -7.64 -12.44 12.82
CA GLU A 141 -9.11 -12.43 12.98
C GLU A 141 -9.75 -11.19 12.37
N HIS A 142 -9.16 -10.01 12.52
CA HIS A 142 -9.68 -8.76 11.93
C HIS A 142 -9.61 -8.78 10.40
N TYR A 143 -8.59 -9.44 9.83
CA TYR A 143 -8.52 -9.65 8.40
C TYR A 143 -9.65 -10.59 7.93
N HIS A 144 -9.91 -11.68 8.66
CA HIS A 144 -10.98 -12.62 8.32
C HIS A 144 -12.38 -12.01 8.46
N GLU A 145 -12.60 -11.04 9.33
CA GLU A 145 -13.85 -10.27 9.36
C GLU A 145 -14.15 -9.58 8.01
N LEU A 146 -13.09 -9.09 7.35
CA LEU A 146 -13.21 -8.45 6.04
C LEU A 146 -13.21 -9.48 4.90
N PHE A 147 -12.31 -10.43 4.91
CA PHE A 147 -12.05 -11.36 3.81
C PHE A 147 -12.06 -12.83 4.25
N PRO A 148 -13.19 -13.36 4.72
CA PRO A 148 -13.28 -14.71 5.28
C PRO A 148 -12.93 -15.84 4.30
N GLN A 149 -12.98 -15.56 2.99
CA GLN A 149 -12.63 -16.51 1.92
C GLN A 149 -11.13 -16.58 1.60
N THR A 150 -10.33 -15.66 2.14
CA THR A 150 -8.88 -15.60 1.85
C THR A 150 -8.10 -16.34 2.93
N LEU A 151 -7.98 -17.63 2.75
CA LEU A 151 -7.28 -18.53 3.68
C LEU A 151 -5.88 -18.86 3.14
N ILE A 152 -4.93 -19.09 4.03
CA ILE A 152 -3.59 -19.59 3.68
C ILE A 152 -3.68 -21.10 3.41
N ALA A 153 -3.04 -21.56 2.33
CA ALA A 153 -2.93 -22.98 2.03
C ALA A 153 -2.00 -23.68 3.03
N ASP A 154 -2.35 -24.90 3.44
CA ASP A 154 -1.63 -25.61 4.50
C ASP A 154 -0.25 -26.12 4.11
N ASP A 155 -0.02 -26.37 2.82
CA ASP A 155 1.16 -27.03 2.27
C ASP A 155 2.30 -26.07 1.90
N GLN A 156 2.08 -24.75 1.86
CA GLN A 156 3.07 -23.75 1.43
C GLN A 156 3.08 -22.53 2.35
N LYS A 157 3.84 -22.58 3.43
CA LYS A 157 3.89 -21.52 4.47
C LYS A 157 5.29 -20.93 4.70
N ALA A 158 6.21 -21.02 3.73
CA ALA A 158 7.54 -20.39 3.85
C ALA A 158 7.43 -18.85 3.84
N ALA A 159 8.34 -18.14 4.51
CA ALA A 159 8.29 -16.68 4.63
C ALA A 159 8.21 -15.95 3.27
N GLY A 160 9.06 -16.35 2.34
CA GLY A 160 9.15 -15.72 1.02
C GLY A 160 8.32 -16.40 -0.08
N LYS A 161 7.63 -17.50 0.23
CA LYS A 161 6.82 -18.23 -0.75
C LYS A 161 5.68 -18.97 -0.08
N TRP A 162 4.48 -18.52 -0.34
CA TRP A 162 3.27 -19.13 0.20
C TRP A 162 2.08 -18.95 -0.76
N SER A 163 1.01 -19.67 -0.52
CA SER A 163 -0.17 -19.69 -1.36
C SER A 163 -1.43 -19.50 -0.53
N THR A 164 -2.49 -19.00 -1.17
CA THR A 164 -3.84 -19.03 -0.62
C THR A 164 -4.54 -20.34 -1.00
N ALA A 165 -5.53 -20.74 -0.24
CA ALA A 165 -6.37 -21.91 -0.56
C ALA A 165 -7.10 -21.74 -1.90
N ALA A 166 -7.34 -20.51 -2.36
CA ALA A 166 -7.94 -20.20 -3.66
C ALA A 166 -6.93 -20.26 -4.84
N GLY A 167 -5.64 -20.64 -4.60
CA GLY A 167 -4.62 -20.77 -5.62
C GLY A 167 -3.83 -19.49 -5.91
N GLY A 168 -4.06 -18.41 -5.16
CA GLY A 168 -3.22 -17.23 -5.19
C GLY A 168 -1.83 -17.52 -4.64
N GLN A 169 -0.86 -16.69 -4.99
CA GLN A 169 0.54 -16.89 -4.58
C GLN A 169 1.20 -15.58 -4.19
N TYR A 170 2.07 -15.66 -3.19
CA TYR A 170 3.03 -14.61 -2.88
C TYR A 170 4.45 -15.14 -3.08
N TYR A 171 5.28 -14.37 -3.74
CA TYR A 171 6.69 -14.70 -3.98
C TYR A 171 7.59 -13.49 -3.70
N ALA A 172 8.56 -13.67 -2.82
CA ALA A 172 9.57 -12.68 -2.50
C ALA A 172 10.83 -12.85 -3.37
N ALA A 173 11.38 -11.74 -3.84
CA ALA A 173 12.61 -11.73 -4.63
C ALA A 173 13.50 -10.54 -4.23
N GLY A 174 14.81 -10.71 -4.31
CA GLY A 174 15.76 -9.59 -4.31
C GLY A 174 16.05 -9.13 -5.73
N VAL A 175 16.53 -7.90 -5.89
CA VAL A 175 17.09 -7.42 -7.17
C VAL A 175 18.20 -8.36 -7.64
N GLY A 176 18.15 -8.73 -8.92
CA GLY A 176 19.05 -9.76 -9.49
C GLY A 176 18.59 -11.20 -9.24
N GLY A 177 17.61 -11.43 -8.39
CA GLY A 177 17.07 -12.75 -8.09
C GLY A 177 16.30 -13.38 -9.26
N ALA A 178 16.30 -14.72 -9.32
CA ALA A 178 15.62 -15.46 -10.38
C ALA A 178 14.09 -15.42 -10.24
N LEU A 179 13.42 -15.05 -11.32
CA LEU A 179 11.95 -15.01 -11.44
C LEU A 179 11.41 -16.04 -12.45
N ALA A 180 12.27 -16.95 -12.93
CA ALA A 180 11.89 -17.93 -13.94
C ALA A 180 10.71 -18.80 -13.48
N GLY A 181 9.76 -19.06 -14.39
CA GLY A 181 8.58 -19.87 -14.11
C GLY A 181 7.53 -19.19 -13.21
N ARG A 182 7.67 -17.89 -12.89
CA ARG A 182 6.73 -17.14 -12.07
C ARG A 182 5.92 -16.15 -12.91
N GLY A 183 4.62 -16.01 -12.61
CA GLY A 183 3.77 -14.96 -13.15
C GLY A 183 3.29 -14.05 -12.02
N ALA A 184 3.00 -12.78 -12.33
CA ALA A 184 2.46 -11.81 -11.37
C ALA A 184 1.25 -11.08 -11.93
N ASP A 185 0.18 -11.04 -11.17
CA ASP A 185 -0.95 -10.13 -11.39
C ASP A 185 -0.65 -8.76 -10.77
N LEU A 186 0.12 -8.76 -9.68
CA LEU A 186 0.67 -7.57 -9.05
C LEU A 186 2.17 -7.76 -8.79
N PHE A 187 2.98 -6.84 -9.26
CA PHE A 187 4.39 -6.75 -8.92
C PHE A 187 4.62 -5.48 -8.12
N VAL A 188 5.08 -5.59 -6.88
CA VAL A 188 5.48 -4.46 -6.04
C VAL A 188 7.01 -4.46 -5.94
N ILE A 189 7.64 -3.35 -6.29
CA ILE A 189 9.09 -3.14 -6.15
C ILE A 189 9.28 -2.02 -5.14
N ASP A 190 9.84 -2.35 -3.97
CA ASP A 190 10.06 -1.42 -2.88
C ASP A 190 11.56 -1.26 -2.61
N ASP A 191 12.03 -0.03 -2.69
CA ASP A 191 13.44 0.36 -2.48
C ASP A 191 14.42 -0.63 -3.15
N PRO A 192 14.49 -0.69 -4.51
CA PRO A 192 15.33 -1.65 -5.22
C PRO A 192 16.84 -1.35 -5.11
N HIS A 193 17.23 -0.25 -4.50
CA HIS A 193 18.60 0.17 -4.27
C HIS A 193 18.88 0.28 -2.78
N SER A 194 20.03 -0.22 -2.32
CA SER A 194 20.48 -0.02 -0.95
C SER A 194 21.14 1.35 -0.76
N GLU A 195 21.10 1.89 0.46
CA GLU A 195 21.84 3.11 0.78
C GLU A 195 23.36 2.96 0.57
N GLN A 196 23.89 1.74 0.71
CA GLN A 196 25.30 1.46 0.50
C GLN A 196 25.67 1.59 -0.98
N ASP A 197 24.85 1.05 -1.89
CA ASP A 197 25.05 1.18 -3.32
C ASP A 197 25.01 2.63 -3.77
N VAL A 198 24.11 3.42 -3.17
CA VAL A 198 23.96 4.84 -3.46
C VAL A 198 25.18 5.63 -2.95
N LYS A 199 25.60 5.42 -1.69
CA LYS A 199 26.79 6.08 -1.12
C LYS A 199 28.08 5.76 -1.88
N ALA A 200 28.19 4.53 -2.38
CA ALA A 200 29.31 4.10 -3.22
C ALA A 200 29.23 4.62 -4.66
N ASN A 201 28.16 5.34 -5.04
CA ASN A 201 27.83 5.72 -6.42
C ASN A 201 27.99 4.54 -7.39
N SER A 202 27.49 3.37 -6.98
CA SER A 202 27.71 2.10 -7.66
C SER A 202 26.89 2.03 -8.94
N ARG A 203 27.49 2.43 -10.06
CA ARG A 203 26.88 2.29 -11.38
C ARG A 203 26.46 0.85 -11.67
N LEU A 204 27.27 -0.12 -11.22
CA LEU A 204 26.96 -1.54 -11.37
C LEU A 204 25.65 -1.92 -10.67
N ALA A 205 25.39 -1.44 -9.47
CA ALA A 205 24.16 -1.72 -8.74
C ALA A 205 22.93 -1.13 -9.48
N PHE A 206 23.04 0.09 -9.99
CA PHE A 206 21.98 0.71 -10.79
C PHE A 206 21.74 -0.04 -12.12
N ASP A 207 22.80 -0.48 -12.78
CA ASP A 207 22.71 -1.26 -14.02
C ASP A 207 22.12 -2.65 -13.76
N THR A 208 22.47 -3.29 -12.65
CA THR A 208 21.90 -4.56 -12.21
C THR A 208 20.39 -4.45 -11.96
N ALA A 209 19.95 -3.44 -11.22
CA ALA A 209 18.53 -3.22 -10.95
C ALA A 209 17.74 -2.95 -12.25
N TRP A 210 18.29 -2.16 -13.16
CA TRP A 210 17.70 -1.89 -14.47
C TRP A 210 17.58 -3.15 -15.33
N SER A 211 18.67 -3.91 -15.47
CA SER A 211 18.68 -5.16 -16.23
C SER A 211 17.70 -6.18 -15.64
N TRP A 212 17.71 -6.35 -14.31
CA TRP A 212 16.76 -7.21 -13.62
C TRP A 212 15.32 -6.80 -13.87
N PHE A 213 15.01 -5.49 -13.83
CA PHE A 213 13.68 -5.00 -14.10
C PHE A 213 13.21 -5.36 -15.51
N GLN A 214 14.07 -5.20 -16.52
CA GLN A 214 13.73 -5.48 -17.91
C GLN A 214 13.55 -6.97 -18.18
N THR A 215 14.40 -7.83 -17.62
CA THR A 215 14.42 -9.28 -17.88
C THR A 215 13.52 -10.07 -16.92
N GLY A 216 13.23 -9.53 -15.76
CA GLY A 216 12.40 -10.14 -14.71
C GLY A 216 10.98 -9.56 -14.68
N PRO A 217 10.72 -8.49 -13.92
CA PRO A 217 9.39 -7.94 -13.70
C PRO A 217 8.54 -7.73 -14.95
N LEU A 218 9.11 -7.11 -15.98
CA LEU A 218 8.36 -6.85 -17.22
C LEU A 218 7.93 -8.14 -17.94
N GLN A 219 8.78 -9.18 -17.90
CA GLN A 219 8.53 -10.45 -18.60
C GLN A 219 7.63 -11.41 -17.79
N ARG A 220 7.34 -11.09 -16.53
CA ARG A 220 6.56 -11.95 -15.62
C ARG A 220 5.15 -11.45 -15.37
N LEU A 221 4.82 -10.31 -15.93
CA LEU A 221 3.50 -9.74 -15.73
C LEU A 221 2.44 -10.54 -16.51
N MET A 222 1.41 -10.96 -15.79
CA MET A 222 0.24 -11.59 -16.40
C MET A 222 -0.56 -10.54 -17.23
N PRO A 223 -1.37 -10.98 -18.21
CA PRO A 223 -2.29 -10.07 -18.90
C PRO A 223 -3.10 -9.27 -17.90
N ASN A 224 -3.14 -7.95 -18.07
CA ASN A 224 -3.78 -6.99 -17.13
C ASN A 224 -3.10 -6.82 -15.76
N GLY A 225 -1.95 -7.41 -15.53
CA GLY A 225 -1.20 -7.23 -14.30
C GLY A 225 -0.66 -5.82 -14.12
N ALA A 226 -0.42 -5.43 -12.88
CA ALA A 226 0.10 -4.13 -12.50
C ALA A 226 1.53 -4.22 -11.93
N ILE A 227 2.34 -3.20 -12.21
CA ILE A 227 3.63 -2.98 -11.53
C ILE A 227 3.56 -1.66 -10.77
N ILE A 228 3.93 -1.69 -9.50
CA ILE A 228 4.13 -0.52 -8.65
C ILE A 228 5.60 -0.48 -8.26
N VAL A 229 6.28 0.61 -8.59
CA VAL A 229 7.64 0.89 -8.10
C VAL A 229 7.50 1.99 -7.06
N ILE A 230 7.87 1.69 -5.81
CA ILE A 230 7.86 2.67 -4.73
C ILE A 230 9.25 2.75 -4.13
N MET A 231 9.80 3.95 -4.04
CA MET A 231 11.16 4.13 -3.53
C MET A 231 11.46 5.55 -3.09
N THR A 232 12.54 5.70 -2.35
CA THR A 232 13.21 6.99 -2.17
C THR A 232 14.02 7.29 -3.43
N ARG A 233 13.93 8.53 -3.95
CA ARG A 233 14.75 8.97 -5.08
C ARG A 233 16.20 9.17 -4.66
N TRP A 234 17.11 8.64 -5.48
CA TRP A 234 18.55 8.76 -5.26
C TRP A 234 19.26 9.51 -6.39
N GLY A 235 18.64 9.60 -7.55
CA GLY A 235 19.21 10.31 -8.69
C GLY A 235 18.68 9.82 -10.03
N PRO A 236 19.22 10.37 -11.15
CA PRO A 236 18.72 10.04 -12.48
C PRO A 236 19.03 8.59 -12.92
N LEU A 237 20.00 7.93 -12.29
CA LEU A 237 20.40 6.56 -12.62
C LEU A 237 19.66 5.50 -11.82
N ASP A 238 18.91 5.87 -10.79
CA ASP A 238 18.07 4.93 -10.05
C ASP A 238 16.94 4.34 -10.93
N LEU A 239 16.30 3.28 -10.48
CA LEU A 239 15.30 2.57 -11.26
C LEU A 239 14.20 3.50 -11.78
N THR A 240 13.63 4.34 -10.91
CA THR A 240 12.55 5.26 -11.31
C THR A 240 13.04 6.37 -12.23
N GLY A 241 14.25 6.87 -12.02
CA GLY A 241 14.87 7.85 -12.94
C GLY A 241 15.02 7.29 -14.35
N ARG A 242 15.47 6.06 -14.48
CA ARG A 242 15.60 5.37 -15.79
C ARG A 242 14.23 5.06 -16.41
N LEU A 243 13.23 4.67 -15.61
CA LEU A 243 11.87 4.45 -16.12
C LEU A 243 11.25 5.74 -16.66
N ILE A 244 11.43 6.85 -15.96
CA ILE A 244 10.96 8.18 -16.39
C ILE A 244 11.68 8.58 -17.70
N GLN A 245 13.00 8.43 -17.75
CA GLN A 245 13.77 8.73 -18.96
C GLN A 245 13.37 7.84 -20.14
N TYR A 246 13.15 6.54 -19.88
CA TYR A 246 12.69 5.61 -20.91
C TYR A 246 11.33 6.01 -21.49
N GLN A 247 10.38 6.36 -20.63
CA GLN A 247 9.04 6.83 -21.03
C GLN A 247 9.11 8.09 -21.90
N VAL A 248 9.94 9.06 -21.53
CA VAL A 248 10.12 10.29 -22.30
C VAL A 248 10.67 9.99 -23.70
N ASN A 249 11.63 9.06 -23.79
CA ASN A 249 12.24 8.69 -25.06
C ASN A 249 11.41 7.72 -25.91
N ASN A 250 10.36 7.11 -25.33
CA ASN A 250 9.51 6.10 -25.97
C ASN A 250 8.04 6.37 -25.69
N PRO A 251 7.44 7.39 -26.30
CA PRO A 251 6.07 7.82 -26.00
C PRO A 251 5.01 6.75 -26.32
N ASP A 252 5.31 5.82 -27.24
CA ASP A 252 4.42 4.70 -27.60
C ASP A 252 4.50 3.52 -26.63
N SER A 253 5.43 3.55 -25.67
CA SER A 253 5.53 2.51 -24.63
C SER A 253 4.43 2.68 -23.58
N PRO A 254 4.10 1.62 -22.80
CA PRO A 254 3.18 1.74 -21.67
C PRO A 254 3.64 2.83 -20.71
N GLN A 255 2.82 3.87 -20.56
CA GLN A 255 3.16 5.06 -19.78
C GLN A 255 2.97 4.80 -18.27
N TRP A 256 3.85 5.38 -17.48
CA TRP A 256 3.84 5.32 -16.02
C TRP A 256 3.14 6.55 -15.43
N GLU A 257 2.26 6.32 -14.48
CA GLU A 257 1.83 7.40 -13.60
C GLU A 257 2.91 7.67 -12.56
N ILE A 258 3.38 8.90 -12.52
CA ILE A 258 4.47 9.32 -11.64
C ILE A 258 3.87 10.14 -10.49
N VAL A 259 4.16 9.72 -9.27
CA VAL A 259 3.72 10.36 -8.03
C VAL A 259 4.95 10.77 -7.23
N GLU A 260 5.15 12.07 -7.12
CA GLU A 260 6.23 12.65 -6.32
C GLU A 260 5.67 13.14 -4.97
N LEU A 261 6.31 12.71 -3.88
CA LEU A 261 5.92 12.98 -2.50
C LEU A 261 7.18 13.36 -1.68
N PRO A 262 7.73 14.57 -1.88
CA PRO A 262 8.85 15.04 -1.08
C PRO A 262 8.44 15.24 0.39
N ALA A 263 9.40 15.16 1.32
CA ALA A 263 9.13 15.34 2.75
C ALA A 263 8.60 16.75 3.07
N ILE A 264 9.12 17.74 2.36
CA ILE A 264 8.72 19.14 2.44
C ILE A 264 8.02 19.53 1.15
N LEU A 265 6.77 19.93 1.25
CA LEU A 265 5.96 20.39 0.13
C LEU A 265 6.15 21.90 -0.04
N HIS A 266 6.21 22.39 -1.29
CA HIS A 266 6.35 23.79 -1.65
C HIS A 266 7.57 24.47 -1.00
N GLU A 267 8.67 23.74 -0.93
CA GLU A 267 9.90 24.15 -0.27
C GLU A 267 10.39 25.50 -0.79
N GLY A 268 10.81 26.37 0.14
CA GLY A 268 11.28 27.73 -0.18
C GLY A 268 10.18 28.73 -0.53
N THR A 269 8.92 28.39 -0.35
CA THR A 269 7.78 29.30 -0.58
C THR A 269 7.02 29.55 0.74
N GLU A 270 6.15 30.57 0.74
CA GLU A 270 5.26 30.87 1.87
C GLU A 270 4.26 29.74 2.22
N ASN A 271 4.06 28.79 1.30
CA ASN A 271 3.19 27.62 1.47
C ASN A 271 3.96 26.36 1.87
N GLU A 272 5.20 26.50 2.32
CA GLU A 272 6.05 25.39 2.73
C GLU A 272 5.43 24.62 3.91
N LYS A 273 5.36 23.30 3.78
CA LYS A 273 4.79 22.45 4.82
C LYS A 273 5.30 21.02 4.75
N SER A 274 5.22 20.31 5.87
CA SER A 274 5.51 18.89 5.94
C SER A 274 4.48 18.06 5.14
N LEU A 275 4.94 16.99 4.51
CA LEU A 275 4.09 15.96 3.89
C LEU A 275 3.21 15.24 4.93
N TRP A 276 3.68 15.10 6.16
CA TRP A 276 2.99 14.42 7.26
C TRP A 276 3.20 15.17 8.60
N PRO A 277 2.49 16.30 8.81
CA PRO A 277 2.74 17.20 9.95
C PRO A 277 2.59 16.53 11.32
N GLU A 278 1.61 15.60 11.47
CA GLU A 278 1.35 14.93 12.76
C GLU A 278 2.48 13.98 13.18
N GLN A 279 3.25 13.46 12.23
CA GLN A 279 4.36 12.54 12.48
C GLN A 279 5.72 13.24 12.37
N TRP A 280 5.84 14.16 11.44
CA TRP A 280 7.07 14.89 11.12
C TRP A 280 6.76 16.38 11.01
N PRO A 281 6.80 17.14 12.12
CA PRO A 281 6.66 18.60 12.07
C PRO A 281 7.69 19.22 11.12
N LEU A 282 7.32 20.32 10.46
CA LEU A 282 8.17 20.98 9.47
C LEU A 282 9.56 21.36 10.05
N GLU A 283 9.58 21.90 11.28
CA GLU A 283 10.82 22.27 11.98
C GLU A 283 11.79 21.09 12.10
N SER A 284 11.27 19.89 12.42
CA SER A 284 12.08 18.67 12.51
C SER A 284 12.67 18.27 11.16
N LEU A 285 11.92 18.45 10.06
CA LEU A 285 12.41 18.16 8.71
C LEU A 285 13.46 19.17 8.25
N LEU A 286 13.27 20.44 8.54
CA LEU A 286 14.25 21.50 8.24
C LEU A 286 15.54 21.30 9.02
N SER A 287 15.45 20.97 10.31
CA SER A 287 16.62 20.63 11.14
C SER A 287 17.37 19.40 10.62
N ALA A 288 16.65 18.34 10.21
CA ALA A 288 17.28 17.17 9.63
C ALA A 288 17.97 17.51 8.29
N LYS A 289 17.34 18.32 7.46
CA LYS A 289 17.90 18.76 6.18
C LYS A 289 19.20 19.55 6.39
N SER A 290 19.19 20.55 7.28
CA SER A 290 20.39 21.37 7.58
C SER A 290 21.56 20.55 8.13
N SER A 291 21.28 19.37 8.72
CA SER A 291 22.31 18.44 9.21
C SER A 291 22.89 17.54 8.11
N MET A 292 22.26 17.49 6.92
CA MET A 292 22.68 16.65 5.78
C MET A 292 23.36 17.46 4.68
N GLU A 293 23.24 18.77 4.68
CA GLU A 293 23.96 19.63 3.73
C GLU A 293 25.41 19.76 4.16
N PRO A 294 26.38 19.54 3.25
CA PRO A 294 27.79 19.67 3.52
C PRO A 294 28.21 21.12 3.75
#